data_8ef75cb0f906dbe366c34d8139934db4
#
_entry.id   8ef75cb0f906dbe366c34d8139934db4
#
_cell.length_a   1.000
_cell.length_b   1.000
_cell.length_c   1.000
_cell.angle_alpha   90.00
_cell.angle_beta   90.00
_cell.angle_gamma   90.00
#
_symmetry.space_group_name_H-M   'P 1'
#
loop_
_entity.id
_entity.type
_entity.pdbx_description
1 polymer ?
#
loop_
_entity_poly.entity_id
_entity_poly.type
_entity_poly.pdbx_seq_one_letter_code
_entity_poly.pdbx_strand_id
1 'polypeptide(L)'
;MLLTMDWQILVAAVALSFLLGVLIVIPIGGADMPVVIALLNSYSGLAACAAGFVILNNVLIVAGALVGASGLILTNIMCKAMNRSLANVLFSGFGSVISVGSSSTEQGEVRPINVADAYLILEAASSVVIVPGYGMAVAQAQHSVRELGELLEENGSEVQYAIHPVAGRMPGHMNVLLAEANVSYDQLIEPDDINPTIETTDVCIVIGANDVVNPAAREDPQSPIYGMPIINVDKAKTTFVLKRSMAPGFAGIENPLFFKPNTRMLFGDAKDSITSLVSEFKT
;
A
#
# COMPACT_ATOMS: atom_id res chain seq x y z
N MET A 1 6.09 35.48 -24.16
CA MET A 1 7.04 34.46 -24.50
C MET A 1 7.00 34.10 -25.99
N LEU A 2 5.90 33.63 -26.54
CA LEU A 2 5.76 33.28 -27.96
C LEU A 2 5.97 34.45 -28.93
N LEU A 3 5.74 35.68 -28.49
CA LEU A 3 5.84 36.90 -29.32
C LEU A 3 7.18 37.64 -29.21
N THR A 4 7.94 37.45 -28.13
CA THR A 4 9.18 38.22 -27.84
C THR A 4 10.46 37.42 -27.89
N MET A 5 10.36 36.06 -27.91
CA MET A 5 11.52 35.14 -27.84
C MET A 5 12.49 35.49 -26.67
N ASP A 6 11.93 36.06 -25.60
CA ASP A 6 12.72 36.55 -24.47
C ASP A 6 13.05 35.38 -23.53
N TRP A 7 14.33 35.02 -23.49
CA TRP A 7 14.82 33.93 -22.68
C TRP A 7 14.67 34.17 -21.17
N GLN A 8 14.65 35.44 -20.74
CA GLN A 8 14.48 35.79 -19.31
C GLN A 8 13.08 35.39 -18.83
N ILE A 9 12.07 35.58 -19.68
CA ILE A 9 10.69 35.15 -19.38
C ILE A 9 10.61 33.62 -19.29
N LEU A 10 11.35 32.91 -20.14
CA LEU A 10 11.42 31.45 -20.08
C LEU A 10 12.03 30.99 -18.76
N VAL A 11 13.18 31.55 -18.38
CA VAL A 11 13.85 31.21 -17.12
C VAL A 11 12.96 31.52 -15.91
N ALA A 12 12.31 32.68 -15.90
CA ALA A 12 11.38 33.05 -14.84
C ALA A 12 10.18 32.08 -14.75
N ALA A 13 9.61 31.67 -15.88
CA ALA A 13 8.52 30.70 -15.92
C ALA A 13 8.96 29.32 -15.38
N VAL A 14 10.15 28.86 -15.75
CA VAL A 14 10.71 27.60 -15.25
C VAL A 14 10.95 27.66 -13.73
N ALA A 15 11.55 28.76 -13.24
CA ALA A 15 11.81 28.96 -11.81
C ALA A 15 10.51 29.00 -11.00
N LEU A 16 9.50 29.71 -11.47
CA LEU A 16 8.19 29.79 -10.84
C LEU A 16 7.46 28.44 -10.85
N SER A 17 7.55 27.69 -11.96
CA SER A 17 6.96 26.36 -12.05
C SER A 17 7.60 25.38 -11.08
N PHE A 18 8.92 25.44 -10.93
CA PHE A 18 9.66 24.62 -9.98
C PHE A 18 9.27 24.96 -8.52
N LEU A 19 9.23 26.26 -8.18
CA LEU A 19 8.80 26.71 -6.87
C LEU A 19 7.36 26.27 -6.56
N LEU A 20 6.46 26.41 -7.53
CA LEU A 20 5.07 25.99 -7.39
C LEU A 20 4.95 24.49 -7.15
N GLY A 21 5.73 23.67 -7.88
CA GLY A 21 5.76 22.22 -7.68
C GLY A 21 6.16 21.83 -6.25
N VAL A 22 7.18 22.47 -5.71
CA VAL A 22 7.63 22.26 -4.32
C VAL A 22 6.53 22.66 -3.33
N LEU A 23 5.95 23.86 -3.50
CA LEU A 23 4.92 24.37 -2.59
C LEU A 23 3.64 23.53 -2.57
N ILE A 24 3.26 22.93 -3.71
CA ILE A 24 2.07 22.05 -3.78
C ILE A 24 2.30 20.75 -3.04
N VAL A 25 3.52 20.20 -3.08
CA VAL A 25 3.79 18.85 -2.53
C VAL A 25 4.09 18.87 -1.04
N ILE A 26 4.72 19.93 -0.51
CA ILE A 26 5.11 20.03 0.91
C ILE A 26 3.95 19.77 1.90
N PRO A 27 2.73 20.32 1.72
CA PRO A 27 1.66 20.14 2.70
C PRO A 27 0.97 18.78 2.63
N ILE A 28 1.33 17.90 1.67
CA ILE A 28 0.65 16.64 1.46
C ILE A 28 1.19 15.57 2.41
N GLY A 29 0.27 14.94 3.15
CA GLY A 29 0.60 13.85 4.05
C GLY A 29 1.11 12.61 3.31
N GLY A 30 1.99 11.82 3.96
CA GLY A 30 2.53 10.59 3.38
C GLY A 30 1.45 9.62 2.92
N ALA A 31 0.39 9.44 3.71
CA ALA A 31 -0.73 8.54 3.37
C ALA A 31 -1.42 8.92 2.05
N ASP A 32 -1.52 10.22 1.74
CA ASP A 32 -2.19 10.76 0.56
C ASP A 32 -1.26 10.83 -0.68
N MET A 33 0.03 10.63 -0.50
CA MET A 33 1.04 10.78 -1.56
C MET A 33 0.79 9.91 -2.81
N PRO A 34 0.32 8.65 -2.72
CA PRO A 34 0.02 7.86 -3.91
C PRO A 34 -1.04 8.49 -4.81
N VAL A 35 -2.07 9.11 -4.23
CA VAL A 35 -3.12 9.84 -4.97
C VAL A 35 -2.54 11.04 -5.73
N VAL A 36 -1.68 11.79 -5.06
CA VAL A 36 -1.02 12.98 -5.63
C VAL A 36 -0.06 12.60 -6.75
N ILE A 37 0.70 11.52 -6.59
CA ILE A 37 1.58 11.00 -7.64
C ILE A 37 0.77 10.64 -8.90
N ALA A 38 -0.36 9.96 -8.75
CA ALA A 38 -1.24 9.61 -9.86
C ALA A 38 -1.77 10.88 -10.57
N LEU A 39 -2.18 11.89 -9.80
CA LEU A 39 -2.66 13.17 -10.32
C LEU A 39 -1.57 13.94 -11.07
N LEU A 40 -0.38 14.05 -10.50
CA LEU A 40 0.75 14.76 -11.14
C LEU A 40 1.21 14.05 -12.41
N ASN A 41 1.20 12.71 -12.42
CA ASN A 41 1.47 11.93 -13.62
C ASN A 41 0.42 12.21 -14.72
N SER A 42 -0.86 12.33 -14.35
CA SER A 42 -1.92 12.74 -15.28
C SER A 42 -1.65 14.12 -15.89
N TYR A 43 -1.25 15.10 -15.10
CA TYR A 43 -0.88 16.42 -15.60
C TYR A 43 0.32 16.39 -16.53
N SER A 44 1.31 15.53 -16.24
CA SER A 44 2.44 15.31 -17.15
C SER A 44 1.98 14.73 -18.50
N GLY A 45 1.03 13.79 -18.48
CA GLY A 45 0.41 13.25 -19.69
C GLY A 45 -0.31 14.33 -20.51
N LEU A 46 -1.12 15.18 -19.86
CA LEU A 46 -1.81 16.29 -20.52
C LEU A 46 -0.82 17.32 -21.10
N ALA A 47 0.28 17.60 -20.39
CA ALA A 47 1.35 18.47 -20.89
C ALA A 47 2.03 17.88 -22.14
N ALA A 48 2.29 16.56 -22.15
CA ALA A 48 2.83 15.86 -23.31
C ALA A 48 1.86 15.90 -24.49
N CYS A 49 0.56 15.73 -24.25
CA CYS A 49 -0.47 15.88 -25.28
C CYS A 49 -0.46 17.30 -25.89
N ALA A 50 -0.42 18.33 -25.05
CA ALA A 50 -0.34 19.73 -25.50
C ALA A 50 0.95 20.00 -26.31
N ALA A 51 2.10 19.49 -25.88
CA ALA A 51 3.34 19.56 -26.64
C ALA A 51 3.22 18.85 -28.00
N GLY A 52 2.54 17.70 -28.03
CA GLY A 52 2.27 16.95 -29.26
C GLY A 52 1.51 17.76 -30.30
N PHE A 53 0.54 18.58 -29.89
CA PHE A 53 -0.16 19.51 -30.81
C PHE A 53 0.79 20.57 -31.38
N VAL A 54 1.71 21.09 -30.56
CA VAL A 54 2.66 22.12 -31.02
C VAL A 54 3.64 21.59 -32.05
N ILE A 55 4.14 20.37 -31.84
CA ILE A 55 5.15 19.73 -32.74
C ILE A 55 4.50 18.84 -33.81
N LEU A 56 3.17 18.80 -33.90
CA LEU A 56 2.39 18.00 -34.85
C LEU A 56 2.71 16.50 -34.79
N ASN A 57 2.92 15.97 -33.57
CA ASN A 57 3.25 14.57 -33.34
C ASN A 57 2.02 13.81 -32.81
N ASN A 58 1.36 13.04 -33.69
CA ASN A 58 0.15 12.31 -33.35
C ASN A 58 0.36 11.23 -32.27
N VAL A 59 1.53 10.59 -32.26
CA VAL A 59 1.84 9.55 -31.24
C VAL A 59 1.90 10.20 -29.85
N LEU A 60 2.53 11.36 -29.74
CA LEU A 60 2.63 12.08 -28.48
C LEU A 60 1.28 12.61 -28.00
N ILE A 61 0.41 13.05 -28.94
CA ILE A 61 -0.97 13.49 -28.63
C ILE A 61 -1.75 12.33 -28.02
N VAL A 62 -1.77 11.19 -28.71
CA VAL A 62 -2.54 10.01 -28.27
C VAL A 62 -2.00 9.44 -26.96
N ALA A 63 -0.69 9.21 -26.87
CA ALA A 63 -0.07 8.70 -25.66
C ALA A 63 -0.28 9.64 -24.46
N GLY A 64 -0.10 10.94 -24.66
CA GLY A 64 -0.31 11.94 -23.60
C GLY A 64 -1.77 12.01 -23.15
N ALA A 65 -2.73 11.94 -24.08
CA ALA A 65 -4.15 11.90 -23.75
C ALA A 65 -4.53 10.65 -22.96
N LEU A 66 -4.03 9.48 -23.34
CA LEU A 66 -4.26 8.22 -22.62
C LEU A 66 -3.69 8.26 -21.20
N VAL A 67 -2.44 8.72 -21.04
CA VAL A 67 -1.81 8.86 -19.70
C VAL A 67 -2.57 9.88 -18.87
N GLY A 68 -2.97 11.01 -19.45
CA GLY A 68 -3.77 12.02 -18.77
C GLY A 68 -5.10 11.49 -18.27
N ALA A 69 -5.85 10.84 -19.13
CA ALA A 69 -7.17 10.28 -18.79
C ALA A 69 -7.06 9.15 -17.75
N SER A 70 -6.14 8.21 -17.94
CA SER A 70 -5.94 7.08 -17.01
C SER A 70 -5.53 7.57 -15.63
N GLY A 71 -4.62 8.56 -15.53
CA GLY A 71 -4.19 9.11 -14.26
C GLY A 71 -5.32 9.81 -13.49
N LEU A 72 -6.24 10.53 -14.16
CA LEU A 72 -7.42 11.12 -13.51
C LEU A 72 -8.37 10.04 -12.98
N ILE A 73 -8.63 9.00 -13.78
CA ILE A 73 -9.47 7.87 -13.35
C ILE A 73 -8.86 7.18 -12.13
N LEU A 74 -7.57 6.86 -12.18
CA LEU A 74 -6.84 6.24 -11.07
C LEU A 74 -6.88 7.10 -9.81
N THR A 75 -6.66 8.41 -9.92
CA THR A 75 -6.77 9.35 -8.81
C THR A 75 -8.14 9.28 -8.14
N ASN A 76 -9.22 9.24 -8.93
CA ASN A 76 -10.58 9.16 -8.39
C ASN A 76 -10.87 7.81 -7.71
N ILE A 77 -10.39 6.71 -8.29
CA ILE A 77 -10.51 5.36 -7.70
C ILE A 77 -9.77 5.31 -6.36
N MET A 78 -8.54 5.85 -6.30
CA MET A 78 -7.75 5.87 -5.07
C MET A 78 -8.40 6.76 -3.99
N CYS A 79 -8.94 7.92 -4.35
CA CYS A 79 -9.68 8.77 -3.42
C CYS A 79 -10.86 8.00 -2.80
N LYS A 80 -11.62 7.26 -3.61
CA LYS A 80 -12.72 6.40 -3.13
C LYS A 80 -12.22 5.30 -2.21
N ALA A 81 -11.16 4.59 -2.61
CA ALA A 81 -10.57 3.51 -1.83
C ALA A 81 -10.02 3.97 -0.46
N MET A 82 -9.64 5.25 -0.35
CA MET A 82 -9.18 5.86 0.90
C MET A 82 -10.30 6.56 1.67
N ASN A 83 -11.54 6.54 1.16
CA ASN A 83 -12.68 7.28 1.70
C ASN A 83 -12.38 8.78 1.89
N ARG A 84 -11.65 9.38 0.95
CA ARG A 84 -11.25 10.79 0.97
C ARG A 84 -11.62 11.49 -0.33
N SER A 85 -12.04 12.76 -0.22
CA SER A 85 -12.22 13.59 -1.41
C SER A 85 -10.86 14.11 -1.91
N LEU A 86 -10.73 14.33 -3.23
CA LEU A 86 -9.53 14.92 -3.82
C LEU A 86 -9.20 16.28 -3.20
N ALA A 87 -10.23 17.08 -2.88
CA ALA A 87 -10.05 18.35 -2.21
C ALA A 87 -9.41 18.18 -0.81
N ASN A 88 -9.83 17.16 -0.04
CA ASN A 88 -9.22 16.85 1.25
C ASN A 88 -7.75 16.45 1.08
N VAL A 89 -7.43 15.61 0.08
CA VAL A 89 -6.06 15.18 -0.19
C VAL A 89 -5.14 16.38 -0.50
N LEU A 90 -5.61 17.32 -1.32
CA LEU A 90 -4.80 18.47 -1.75
C LEU A 90 -4.71 19.59 -0.71
N PHE A 91 -5.73 19.75 0.14
CA PHE A 91 -5.87 20.92 1.02
C PHE A 91 -5.91 20.58 2.50
N SER A 92 -5.94 19.34 2.91
CA SER A 92 -5.99 18.94 4.34
C SER A 92 -4.74 19.38 5.13
N GLY A 93 -3.61 19.53 4.46
CA GLY A 93 -2.36 20.04 5.07
C GLY A 93 -2.38 21.54 5.37
N PHE A 94 -3.30 22.31 4.78
CA PHE A 94 -3.44 23.75 5.07
C PHE A 94 -4.38 23.94 6.27
N GLY A 95 -3.80 24.08 7.47
CA GLY A 95 -4.55 24.43 8.69
C GLY A 95 -4.67 23.33 9.74
N SER A 96 -4.23 22.12 9.49
CA SER A 96 -4.03 21.15 10.54
C SER A 96 -2.71 21.42 11.25
N VAL A 97 -2.79 21.98 12.44
CA VAL A 97 -1.68 21.88 13.40
C VAL A 97 -1.53 20.37 13.63
N ILE A 98 -0.43 19.80 13.15
CA ILE A 98 -0.01 18.47 13.55
C ILE A 98 0.29 18.57 15.05
N SER A 99 -0.74 18.40 15.88
CA SER A 99 -0.51 18.03 17.25
C SER A 99 0.02 16.60 17.17
N VAL A 100 1.34 16.48 17.23
CA VAL A 100 1.99 15.24 17.64
C VAL A 100 1.57 15.04 19.10
N GLY A 101 0.30 14.70 19.28
CA GLY A 101 -0.18 14.13 20.51
C GLY A 101 0.40 12.73 20.54
N SER A 102 1.50 12.58 21.25
CA SER A 102 1.88 11.29 21.81
C SER A 102 0.72 10.86 22.71
N SER A 103 -0.29 10.23 22.11
CA SER A 103 -1.14 9.35 22.88
C SER A 103 -0.19 8.24 23.34
N SER A 104 0.15 8.30 24.61
CA SER A 104 0.77 7.19 25.35
C SER A 104 -0.25 6.06 25.37
N THR A 105 -0.36 5.39 24.22
CA THR A 105 -0.97 4.08 24.16
C THR A 105 -0.07 3.20 25.02
N GLU A 106 -0.62 2.53 26.03
CA GLU A 106 0.09 1.51 26.76
C GLU A 106 0.78 0.63 25.70
N GLN A 107 2.10 0.73 25.64
CA GLN A 107 2.90 -0.08 24.73
C GLN A 107 2.76 -1.52 25.20
N GLY A 108 1.87 -2.27 24.54
CA GLY A 108 1.76 -3.70 24.73
C GLY A 108 3.10 -4.38 24.41
N GLU A 109 3.33 -5.54 24.96
CA GLU A 109 4.52 -6.31 24.71
C GLU A 109 4.47 -6.90 23.28
N VAL A 110 5.49 -6.62 22.48
CA VAL A 110 5.67 -7.24 21.17
C VAL A 110 6.01 -8.70 21.34
N ARG A 111 5.33 -9.58 20.62
CA ARG A 111 5.54 -11.04 20.71
C ARG A 111 6.26 -11.54 19.45
N PRO A 112 7.59 -11.67 19.49
CA PRO A 112 8.34 -12.23 18.38
C PRO A 112 8.03 -13.73 18.24
N ILE A 113 8.12 -14.22 17.00
CA ILE A 113 8.02 -15.64 16.66
C ILE A 113 9.20 -16.01 15.75
N ASN A 114 9.69 -17.22 15.87
CA ASN A 114 10.69 -17.76 14.95
C ASN A 114 10.02 -18.56 13.83
N VAL A 115 10.79 -18.94 12.81
CA VAL A 115 10.30 -19.64 11.61
C VAL A 115 9.72 -21.02 11.97
N ALA A 116 10.37 -21.78 12.86
CA ALA A 116 9.94 -23.12 13.24
C ALA A 116 8.58 -23.10 13.99
N ASP A 117 8.41 -22.14 14.94
CA ASP A 117 7.13 -22.00 15.65
C ASP A 117 6.02 -21.50 14.71
N ALA A 118 6.36 -20.62 13.76
CA ALA A 118 5.42 -20.15 12.75
C ALA A 118 4.97 -21.28 11.83
N TYR A 119 5.90 -22.16 11.42
CA TYR A 119 5.59 -23.34 10.64
C TYR A 119 4.57 -24.24 11.33
N LEU A 120 4.75 -24.58 12.61
CA LEU A 120 3.82 -25.44 13.35
C LEU A 120 2.39 -24.89 13.41
N ILE A 121 2.25 -23.57 13.51
CA ILE A 121 0.93 -22.91 13.49
C ILE A 121 0.33 -22.95 12.09
N LEU A 122 1.13 -22.73 11.06
CA LEU A 122 0.68 -22.76 9.66
C LEU A 122 0.32 -24.18 9.20
N GLU A 123 1.07 -25.18 9.63
CA GLU A 123 0.80 -26.60 9.34
C GLU A 123 -0.58 -27.05 9.89
N ALA A 124 -0.96 -26.52 11.05
CA ALA A 124 -2.22 -26.83 11.70
C ALA A 124 -3.41 -25.95 11.19
N ALA A 125 -3.16 -24.95 10.38
CA ALA A 125 -4.18 -24.02 9.92
C ALA A 125 -5.02 -24.64 8.78
N SER A 126 -6.33 -24.45 8.82
CA SER A 126 -7.26 -24.85 7.76
C SER A 126 -7.58 -23.69 6.82
N SER A 127 -7.41 -22.45 7.26
CA SER A 127 -7.63 -21.24 6.47
C SER A 127 -6.54 -20.21 6.70
N VAL A 128 -5.94 -19.73 5.61
CA VAL A 128 -4.84 -18.77 5.64
C VAL A 128 -5.14 -17.61 4.70
N VAL A 129 -5.03 -16.39 5.22
CA VAL A 129 -5.14 -15.16 4.43
C VAL A 129 -3.80 -14.45 4.38
N ILE A 130 -3.29 -14.24 3.18
CA ILE A 130 -2.04 -13.53 2.93
C ILE A 130 -2.34 -12.09 2.55
N VAL A 131 -1.77 -11.14 3.27
CA VAL A 131 -1.96 -9.69 3.05
C VAL A 131 -0.67 -9.08 2.54
N PRO A 132 -0.50 -8.97 1.21
CA PRO A 132 0.70 -8.41 0.61
C PRO A 132 0.70 -6.88 0.70
N GLY A 133 1.87 -6.31 0.94
CA GLY A 133 2.09 -4.87 0.94
C GLY A 133 3.34 -4.48 0.17
N TYR A 134 3.66 -3.19 0.20
CA TYR A 134 4.81 -2.64 -0.53
C TYR A 134 6.15 -3.30 -0.15
N GLY A 135 6.31 -3.71 1.12
CA GLY A 135 7.51 -4.42 1.56
C GLY A 135 7.74 -5.75 0.83
N MET A 136 6.69 -6.48 0.45
CA MET A 136 6.79 -7.66 -0.40
C MET A 136 7.38 -7.30 -1.78
N ALA A 137 6.91 -6.20 -2.38
CA ALA A 137 7.41 -5.71 -3.67
C ALA A 137 8.90 -5.32 -3.60
N VAL A 138 9.30 -4.62 -2.54
CA VAL A 138 10.71 -4.19 -2.33
C VAL A 138 11.63 -5.40 -2.15
N ALA A 139 11.19 -6.41 -1.42
CA ALA A 139 11.94 -7.65 -1.20
C ALA A 139 11.89 -8.60 -2.40
N GLN A 140 11.07 -8.31 -3.42
CA GLN A 140 10.80 -9.21 -4.55
C GLN A 140 10.40 -10.63 -4.09
N ALA A 141 9.52 -10.70 -3.08
CA ALA A 141 9.14 -11.93 -2.42
C ALA A 141 7.92 -12.61 -3.05
N GLN A 142 7.30 -12.04 -4.11
CA GLN A 142 6.04 -12.52 -4.69
C GLN A 142 6.09 -13.99 -5.11
N HIS A 143 7.21 -14.46 -5.65
CA HIS A 143 7.36 -15.87 -6.05
C HIS A 143 7.45 -16.82 -4.85
N SER A 144 8.21 -16.43 -3.81
CA SER A 144 8.28 -17.23 -2.57
C SER A 144 6.95 -17.24 -1.81
N VAL A 145 6.19 -16.13 -1.87
CA VAL A 145 4.85 -16.01 -1.29
C VAL A 145 3.86 -16.96 -2.00
N ARG A 146 3.90 -17.00 -3.33
CA ARG A 146 3.11 -17.97 -4.10
C ARG A 146 3.47 -19.40 -3.73
N GLU A 147 4.78 -19.73 -3.69
CA GLU A 147 5.27 -21.06 -3.35
C GLU A 147 4.81 -21.50 -1.95
N LEU A 148 4.84 -20.58 -0.97
CA LEU A 148 4.27 -20.84 0.36
C LEU A 148 2.76 -21.12 0.28
N GLY A 149 2.01 -20.34 -0.52
CA GLY A 149 0.58 -20.56 -0.72
C GLY A 149 0.27 -21.93 -1.29
N GLU A 150 1.01 -22.36 -2.31
CA GLU A 150 0.85 -23.71 -2.92
C GLU A 150 1.13 -24.83 -1.91
N LEU A 151 2.18 -24.72 -1.12
CA LEU A 151 2.49 -25.70 -0.08
C LEU A 151 1.42 -25.76 1.03
N LEU A 152 0.83 -24.63 1.40
CA LEU A 152 -0.29 -24.59 2.33
C LEU A 152 -1.54 -25.26 1.74
N GLU A 153 -1.83 -25.06 0.45
CA GLU A 153 -2.93 -25.72 -0.25
C GLU A 153 -2.69 -27.22 -0.36
N GLU A 154 -1.48 -27.64 -0.68
CA GLU A 154 -1.09 -29.06 -0.69
C GLU A 154 -1.26 -29.71 0.70
N ASN A 155 -1.05 -28.95 1.75
CA ASN A 155 -1.29 -29.38 3.15
C ASN A 155 -2.79 -29.35 3.54
N GLY A 156 -3.68 -28.91 2.65
CA GLY A 156 -5.13 -28.88 2.85
C GLY A 156 -5.70 -27.59 3.40
N SER A 157 -4.93 -26.51 3.46
CA SER A 157 -5.41 -25.19 3.85
C SER A 157 -6.09 -24.47 2.68
N GLU A 158 -7.15 -23.72 2.95
CA GLU A 158 -7.69 -22.74 2.00
C GLU A 158 -6.84 -21.45 2.06
N VAL A 159 -6.26 -21.05 0.92
CA VAL A 159 -5.39 -19.86 0.83
C VAL A 159 -6.03 -18.77 0.01
N GLN A 160 -6.13 -17.58 0.58
CA GLN A 160 -6.64 -16.38 -0.07
C GLN A 160 -5.65 -15.22 0.08
N TYR A 161 -5.63 -14.32 -0.91
CA TYR A 161 -4.78 -13.13 -0.89
C TYR A 161 -5.65 -11.89 -0.74
N ALA A 162 -5.63 -11.27 0.43
CA ALA A 162 -6.39 -10.06 0.68
C ALA A 162 -5.62 -8.82 0.20
N ILE A 163 -6.11 -8.20 -0.88
CA ILE A 163 -5.41 -7.11 -1.56
C ILE A 163 -6.10 -5.79 -1.30
N HIS A 164 -5.40 -4.88 -0.67
CA HIS A 164 -5.91 -3.54 -0.50
C HIS A 164 -5.63 -2.69 -1.75
N PRO A 165 -6.62 -1.93 -2.29
CA PRO A 165 -6.47 -1.16 -3.53
C PRO A 165 -5.33 -0.15 -3.52
N VAL A 166 -4.99 0.40 -2.34
CA VAL A 166 -3.89 1.36 -2.18
C VAL A 166 -2.61 0.74 -1.62
N ALA A 167 -2.55 -0.59 -1.46
CA ALA A 167 -1.31 -1.26 -1.08
C ALA A 167 -0.27 -1.13 -2.20
N GLY A 168 0.91 -0.61 -1.86
CA GLY A 168 1.96 -0.40 -2.82
C GLY A 168 2.19 1.06 -3.18
N ARG A 169 2.54 1.35 -4.44
CA ARG A 169 2.82 2.70 -4.96
C ARG A 169 1.90 3.14 -6.08
N MET A 170 1.08 2.25 -6.58
CA MET A 170 0.09 2.51 -7.62
C MET A 170 -1.11 1.58 -7.41
N PRO A 171 -2.31 1.93 -7.88
CA PRO A 171 -3.48 1.06 -7.83
C PRO A 171 -3.19 -0.28 -8.51
N GLY A 172 -3.63 -1.37 -7.87
CA GLY A 172 -3.43 -2.71 -8.40
C GLY A 172 -1.97 -3.21 -8.37
N HIS A 173 -1.07 -2.52 -7.65
CA HIS A 173 0.35 -2.92 -7.59
C HIS A 173 0.51 -4.36 -7.12
N MET A 174 -0.21 -4.76 -6.07
CA MET A 174 -0.13 -6.13 -5.56
C MET A 174 -0.76 -7.15 -6.51
N ASN A 175 -1.85 -6.79 -7.20
CA ASN A 175 -2.47 -7.64 -8.21
C ASN A 175 -1.49 -7.96 -9.35
N VAL A 176 -0.74 -6.96 -9.84
CA VAL A 176 0.26 -7.14 -10.91
C VAL A 176 1.38 -8.07 -10.45
N LEU A 177 1.93 -7.88 -9.25
CA LEU A 177 3.01 -8.71 -8.74
C LEU A 177 2.60 -10.17 -8.49
N LEU A 178 1.39 -10.39 -7.96
CA LEU A 178 0.88 -11.73 -7.75
C LEU A 178 0.50 -12.40 -9.08
N ALA A 179 -0.02 -11.65 -10.05
CA ALA A 179 -0.25 -12.16 -11.40
C ALA A 179 1.08 -12.52 -12.11
N GLU A 180 2.14 -11.71 -11.94
CA GLU A 180 3.49 -12.04 -12.41
C GLU A 180 4.01 -13.33 -11.78
N ALA A 181 3.68 -13.56 -10.52
CA ALA A 181 3.99 -14.81 -9.81
C ALA A 181 3.06 -15.97 -10.19
N ASN A 182 2.08 -15.80 -11.08
CA ASN A 182 1.05 -16.78 -11.48
C ASN A 182 0.08 -17.21 -10.36
N VAL A 183 -0.22 -16.31 -9.41
CA VAL A 183 -1.34 -16.52 -8.49
C VAL A 183 -2.66 -16.36 -9.24
N SER A 184 -3.63 -17.25 -8.99
CA SER A 184 -4.95 -17.17 -9.63
C SER A 184 -5.71 -15.90 -9.21
N TYR A 185 -6.38 -15.26 -10.18
CA TYR A 185 -7.23 -14.09 -9.88
C TYR A 185 -8.38 -14.42 -8.93
N ASP A 186 -8.87 -15.66 -8.92
CA ASP A 186 -9.96 -16.11 -8.05
C ASP A 186 -9.55 -16.13 -6.57
N GLN A 187 -8.23 -16.16 -6.28
CA GLN A 187 -7.68 -16.10 -4.92
C GLN A 187 -7.43 -14.66 -4.45
N LEU A 188 -7.56 -13.66 -5.33
CA LEU A 188 -7.31 -12.26 -5.03
C LEU A 188 -8.61 -11.61 -4.55
N ILE A 189 -8.73 -11.36 -3.25
CA ILE A 189 -9.95 -10.89 -2.60
C ILE A 189 -9.80 -9.45 -2.14
N GLU A 190 -10.82 -8.63 -2.35
CA GLU A 190 -10.84 -7.24 -1.87
C GLU A 190 -11.23 -7.14 -0.38
N PRO A 191 -10.91 -6.01 0.30
CA PRO A 191 -11.20 -5.84 1.73
C PRO A 191 -12.67 -5.99 2.08
N ASP A 192 -13.59 -5.56 1.21
CA ASP A 192 -15.03 -5.62 1.43
C ASP A 192 -15.56 -7.06 1.45
N ASP A 193 -14.91 -7.95 0.72
CA ASP A 193 -15.29 -9.36 0.63
C ASP A 193 -14.59 -10.21 1.70
N ILE A 194 -13.34 -9.90 2.06
CA ILE A 194 -12.57 -10.68 3.03
C ILE A 194 -12.89 -10.30 4.48
N ASN A 195 -13.18 -9.02 4.78
CA ASN A 195 -13.40 -8.56 6.14
C ASN A 195 -14.56 -9.26 6.87
N PRO A 196 -15.69 -9.64 6.22
CA PRO A 196 -16.75 -10.39 6.87
C PRO A 196 -16.35 -11.78 7.33
N THR A 197 -15.38 -12.42 6.69
CA THR A 197 -14.96 -13.80 6.95
C THR A 197 -13.67 -13.89 7.77
N ILE A 198 -12.96 -12.78 7.97
CA ILE A 198 -11.64 -12.77 8.59
C ILE A 198 -11.62 -13.27 10.03
N GLU A 199 -12.74 -13.15 10.77
CA GLU A 199 -12.89 -13.65 12.13
C GLU A 199 -12.84 -15.19 12.20
N THR A 200 -13.17 -15.88 11.11
CA THR A 200 -13.10 -17.34 11.01
C THR A 200 -11.74 -17.83 10.53
N THR A 201 -10.91 -16.94 9.99
CA THR A 201 -9.57 -17.26 9.48
C THR A 201 -8.63 -17.69 10.62
N ASP A 202 -7.94 -18.80 10.42
CA ASP A 202 -7.00 -19.33 11.41
C ASP A 202 -5.74 -18.47 11.48
N VAL A 203 -5.14 -18.16 10.33
CA VAL A 203 -3.90 -17.37 10.26
C VAL A 203 -3.99 -16.30 9.18
N CYS A 204 -3.68 -15.06 9.57
CA CYS A 204 -3.39 -13.98 8.63
C CYS A 204 -1.89 -13.72 8.57
N ILE A 205 -1.30 -13.67 7.36
CA ILE A 205 0.11 -13.38 7.14
C ILE A 205 0.24 -12.01 6.48
N VAL A 206 0.69 -11.02 7.23
CA VAL A 206 0.92 -9.66 6.72
C VAL A 206 2.37 -9.53 6.24
N ILE A 207 2.57 -9.28 4.95
CA ILE A 207 3.90 -9.24 4.33
C ILE A 207 4.20 -7.84 3.82
N GLY A 208 4.93 -7.07 4.62
CA GLY A 208 5.35 -5.72 4.23
C GLY A 208 4.21 -4.71 4.03
N ALA A 209 3.04 -4.96 4.64
CA ALA A 209 1.96 -4.00 4.79
C ALA A 209 2.01 -3.34 6.18
N ASN A 210 1.52 -2.11 6.31
CA ASN A 210 1.44 -1.40 7.58
C ASN A 210 0.12 -0.62 7.70
N ASP A 211 -0.04 0.45 6.95
CA ASP A 211 -1.16 1.38 7.11
C ASP A 211 -2.49 0.74 6.73
N VAL A 212 -2.51 -0.12 5.72
CA VAL A 212 -3.71 -0.83 5.22
C VAL A 212 -4.24 -1.93 6.15
N VAL A 213 -3.50 -2.25 7.21
CA VAL A 213 -3.90 -3.18 8.27
C VAL A 213 -3.89 -2.53 9.65
N ASN A 214 -3.82 -1.20 9.71
CA ASN A 214 -3.67 -0.47 10.95
C ASN A 214 -5.05 -0.17 11.60
N PRO A 215 -5.37 -0.76 12.77
CA PRO A 215 -6.64 -0.54 13.45
C PRO A 215 -6.92 0.93 13.81
N ALA A 216 -5.89 1.80 13.90
CA ALA A 216 -6.06 3.23 14.15
C ALA A 216 -6.92 3.91 13.06
N ALA A 217 -6.98 3.36 11.85
CA ALA A 217 -7.88 3.85 10.80
C ALA A 217 -9.37 3.72 11.17
N ARG A 218 -9.71 2.80 12.04
CA ARG A 218 -11.06 2.52 12.52
C ARG A 218 -11.29 3.08 13.93
N GLU A 219 -10.31 2.99 14.81
CA GLU A 219 -10.44 3.18 16.25
C GLU A 219 -10.04 4.59 16.72
N ASP A 220 -9.15 5.30 16.00
CA ASP A 220 -8.65 6.60 16.40
C ASP A 220 -9.09 7.74 15.48
N PRO A 221 -10.10 8.55 15.88
CA PRO A 221 -10.56 9.69 15.07
C PRO A 221 -9.50 10.78 14.82
N GLN A 222 -8.41 10.80 15.60
CA GLN A 222 -7.32 11.77 15.43
C GLN A 222 -6.21 11.25 14.49
N SER A 223 -6.28 9.98 14.11
CA SER A 223 -5.31 9.37 13.21
C SER A 223 -5.40 9.98 11.80
N PRO A 224 -4.27 10.30 11.15
CA PRO A 224 -4.26 10.77 9.76
C PRO A 224 -4.91 9.81 8.76
N ILE A 225 -5.01 8.52 9.09
CA ILE A 225 -5.63 7.48 8.26
C ILE A 225 -7.08 7.17 8.67
N TYR A 226 -7.65 7.91 9.63
CA TYR A 226 -9.03 7.66 10.09
C TYR A 226 -10.03 7.67 8.95
N GLY A 227 -10.91 6.65 8.96
CA GLY A 227 -11.94 6.45 7.94
C GLY A 227 -11.43 5.76 6.66
N MET A 228 -10.14 5.44 6.55
CA MET A 228 -9.64 4.59 5.48
C MET A 228 -10.11 3.15 5.70
N PRO A 229 -10.71 2.49 4.69
CA PRO A 229 -10.97 1.07 4.74
C PRO A 229 -9.66 0.32 4.99
N ILE A 230 -9.68 -0.69 5.84
CA ILE A 230 -8.52 -1.53 6.14
C ILE A 230 -8.89 -3.01 6.08
N ILE A 231 -7.89 -3.87 5.96
CA ILE A 231 -8.08 -5.31 6.16
C ILE A 231 -7.99 -5.58 7.67
N ASN A 232 -9.06 -6.12 8.25
CA ASN A 232 -9.22 -6.31 9.70
C ASN A 232 -8.46 -7.53 10.22
N VAL A 233 -7.18 -7.67 9.91
CA VAL A 233 -6.35 -8.81 10.32
C VAL A 233 -6.26 -8.99 11.84
N ASP A 234 -6.50 -7.93 12.60
CA ASP A 234 -6.55 -7.94 14.06
C ASP A 234 -7.69 -8.79 14.62
N LYS A 235 -8.66 -9.17 13.79
CA LYS A 235 -9.79 -10.02 14.16
C LYS A 235 -9.57 -11.51 13.85
N ALA A 236 -8.55 -11.87 13.09
CA ALA A 236 -8.20 -13.27 12.85
C ALA A 236 -7.74 -13.98 14.13
N LYS A 237 -7.81 -15.31 14.16
CA LYS A 237 -7.38 -16.08 15.35
C LYS A 237 -5.90 -15.86 15.65
N THR A 238 -5.05 -15.85 14.61
CA THR A 238 -3.62 -15.52 14.72
C THR A 238 -3.19 -14.64 13.56
N THR A 239 -2.34 -13.64 13.83
CA THR A 239 -1.82 -12.74 12.81
C THR A 239 -0.29 -12.74 12.86
N PHE A 240 0.35 -13.16 11.78
CA PHE A 240 1.79 -13.01 11.58
C PHE A 240 2.08 -11.71 10.86
N VAL A 241 3.00 -10.92 11.38
CA VAL A 241 3.45 -9.69 10.71
C VAL A 241 4.93 -9.82 10.41
N LEU A 242 5.24 -9.91 9.11
CA LEU A 242 6.61 -9.97 8.61
C LEU A 242 7.11 -8.54 8.40
N LYS A 243 8.11 -8.15 9.18
CA LYS A 243 8.67 -6.80 9.16
C LYS A 243 10.14 -6.81 9.53
N ARG A 244 10.93 -5.90 8.92
CA ARG A 244 12.37 -5.80 9.23
C ARG A 244 12.63 -5.17 10.60
N SER A 245 11.76 -4.27 11.05
CA SER A 245 11.88 -3.54 12.30
C SER A 245 10.55 -2.93 12.72
N MET A 246 10.47 -2.38 13.92
CA MET A 246 9.29 -1.68 14.44
C MET A 246 9.10 -0.27 13.86
N ALA A 247 9.93 0.16 12.90
CA ALA A 247 9.80 1.48 12.29
C ALA A 247 8.39 1.72 11.71
N PRO A 248 7.84 2.92 11.84
CA PRO A 248 6.51 3.24 11.31
C PRO A 248 6.44 3.02 9.79
N GLY A 249 5.24 2.89 9.26
CA GLY A 249 4.97 2.79 7.83
C GLY A 249 5.11 4.14 7.12
N PHE A 250 4.58 4.21 5.89
CA PHE A 250 4.70 5.40 5.04
C PHE A 250 3.91 6.60 5.61
N ALA A 251 2.80 6.36 6.31
CA ALA A 251 2.03 7.39 6.99
C ALA A 251 2.73 7.97 8.24
N GLY A 252 3.84 7.36 8.70
CA GLY A 252 4.61 7.84 9.85
C GLY A 252 3.92 7.62 11.19
N ILE A 253 2.90 6.78 11.27
CA ILE A 253 2.11 6.48 12.47
C ILE A 253 2.43 5.10 13.03
N GLU A 254 2.28 4.97 14.35
CA GLU A 254 2.38 3.68 15.02
C GLU A 254 1.19 2.77 14.64
N ASN A 255 1.43 1.47 14.68
CA ASN A 255 0.40 0.49 14.38
C ASN A 255 0.08 -0.36 15.60
N PRO A 256 -1.08 -0.14 16.26
CA PRO A 256 -1.52 -0.91 17.42
C PRO A 256 -1.64 -2.42 17.17
N LEU A 257 -1.79 -2.85 15.92
CA LEU A 257 -1.82 -4.25 15.53
C LEU A 257 -0.64 -5.05 16.11
N PHE A 258 0.55 -4.45 16.14
CA PHE A 258 1.77 -5.15 16.54
C PHE A 258 1.79 -5.56 18.01
N PHE A 259 0.95 -4.93 18.83
CA PHE A 259 0.81 -5.16 20.26
C PHE A 259 -0.43 -6.01 20.63
N LYS A 260 -1.26 -6.36 19.65
CA LYS A 260 -2.46 -7.19 19.89
C LYS A 260 -2.06 -8.61 20.38
N PRO A 261 -2.86 -9.23 21.27
CA PRO A 261 -2.52 -10.52 21.86
C PRO A 261 -2.44 -11.68 20.87
N ASN A 262 -3.16 -11.58 19.75
CA ASN A 262 -3.17 -12.56 18.66
C ASN A 262 -2.10 -12.29 17.58
N THR A 263 -1.33 -11.21 17.72
CA THR A 263 -0.27 -10.86 16.77
C THR A 263 1.07 -11.45 17.16
N ARG A 264 1.80 -11.95 16.19
CA ARG A 264 3.18 -12.46 16.30
C ARG A 264 4.04 -11.77 15.25
N MET A 265 5.19 -11.26 15.68
CA MET A 265 6.12 -10.55 14.81
C MET A 265 7.24 -11.48 14.34
N LEU A 266 7.31 -11.72 13.05
CA LEU A 266 8.43 -12.42 12.41
C LEU A 266 9.38 -11.37 11.83
N PHE A 267 10.47 -11.10 12.56
CA PHE A 267 11.44 -10.09 12.14
C PHE A 267 12.42 -10.64 11.13
N GLY A 268 12.62 -9.92 10.04
CA GLY A 268 13.57 -10.27 8.99
C GLY A 268 13.23 -9.61 7.64
N ASP A 269 14.05 -9.90 6.65
CA ASP A 269 13.71 -9.62 5.27
C ASP A 269 12.52 -10.49 4.83
N ALA A 270 11.58 -9.94 4.08
CA ALA A 270 10.36 -10.66 3.73
C ALA A 270 10.65 -11.90 2.87
N LYS A 271 11.58 -11.78 1.91
CA LYS A 271 11.94 -12.89 1.04
C LYS A 271 12.64 -14.00 1.81
N ASP A 272 13.61 -13.65 2.66
CA ASP A 272 14.37 -14.63 3.44
C ASP A 272 13.47 -15.36 4.45
N SER A 273 12.59 -14.62 5.13
CA SER A 273 11.62 -15.19 6.09
C SER A 273 10.65 -16.16 5.42
N ILE A 274 10.07 -15.79 4.28
CA ILE A 274 9.15 -16.66 3.53
C ILE A 274 9.90 -17.86 2.93
N THR A 275 11.09 -17.68 2.38
CA THR A 275 11.90 -18.79 1.85
C THR A 275 12.28 -19.79 2.95
N SER A 276 12.55 -19.30 4.17
CA SER A 276 12.81 -20.17 5.32
C SER A 276 11.57 -20.96 5.71
N LEU A 277 10.37 -20.35 5.73
CA LEU A 277 9.10 -21.04 5.95
C LEU A 277 8.85 -22.12 4.89
N VAL A 278 9.04 -21.78 3.61
CA VAL A 278 8.93 -22.74 2.49
C VAL A 278 9.88 -23.94 2.69
N SER A 279 11.08 -23.70 3.18
CA SER A 279 12.05 -24.76 3.44
C SER A 279 11.58 -25.73 4.54
N GLU A 280 10.94 -25.22 5.60
CA GLU A 280 10.37 -26.07 6.67
C GLU A 280 9.23 -26.96 6.15
N PHE A 281 8.39 -26.47 5.23
CA PHE A 281 7.33 -27.27 4.60
C PHE A 281 7.86 -28.38 3.67
N LYS A 282 9.09 -28.26 3.18
CA LYS A 282 9.71 -29.24 2.26
C LYS A 282 10.54 -30.30 3.00
N THR A 283 10.74 -30.15 4.30
CA THR A 283 11.55 -31.07 5.13
C THR A 283 10.67 -32.14 5.73
#